data_36799f6651d8d1063912678bfa363c0e
#
_entry.id   36799f6651d8d1063912678bfa363c0e
#
_cell.length_a   1.000
_cell.length_b   1.000
_cell.length_c   1.000
_cell.angle_alpha   90.00
_cell.angle_beta   90.00
_cell.angle_gamma   90.00
#
_symmetry.space_group_name_H-M   'P 1'
#
loop_
_entity.id
_entity.type
_entity.pdbx_description
1 polymer ?
#
loop_
_entity_poly.entity_id
_entity_poly.type
_entity_poly.pdbx_seq_one_letter_code
_entity_poly.pdbx_strand_id
1 'polypeptide(L)'
;MDLKLSVLIPAHNEEGSIRETVHGVFDILVREKILHEILVVNDHSTDRTEEILNKVSEEVLSLRQIKNSLPNGFGYAVRCGLNNFNGDCVALFMADASDSPDDLVKFYRTLIKGNYDAVFGSRFMPGGRTIEYPKVKLRLNRITNSLIRLLFGLQYDDVTNAFKMYRAETIGGLKPFLANHFNLTVELPLKVIVRGYSYTWLPNQWSNRKTGATKLKLKEMGSRYIFIIFYCLMEKHLTRGDYLKKKVL
;
A
#
# COMPACT_ATOMS: atom_id res chain seq x y z
N MET A 1 4.44 -16.74 17.22
CA MET A 1 3.02 -16.33 17.25
C MET A 1 2.64 -15.86 15.87
N ASP A 2 1.52 -16.34 15.38
CA ASP A 2 0.99 -15.85 14.10
C ASP A 2 0.40 -14.45 14.29
N LEU A 3 0.84 -13.50 13.49
CA LEU A 3 0.34 -12.12 13.52
C LEU A 3 -0.98 -12.04 12.77
N LYS A 4 -1.93 -11.26 13.27
CA LYS A 4 -3.14 -10.94 12.52
C LYS A 4 -2.81 -9.93 11.41
N LEU A 5 -3.18 -10.27 10.18
CA LEU A 5 -3.01 -9.42 8.99
C LEU A 5 -4.27 -8.60 8.73
N SER A 6 -4.14 -7.29 8.62
CA SER A 6 -5.17 -6.43 8.02
C SER A 6 -4.84 -6.19 6.55
N VAL A 7 -5.76 -6.52 5.64
CA VAL A 7 -5.65 -6.15 4.22
C VAL A 7 -6.48 -4.91 3.99
N LEU A 8 -5.82 -3.77 3.84
CA LEU A 8 -6.46 -2.47 3.64
C LEU A 8 -6.67 -2.20 2.15
N ILE A 9 -7.92 -2.08 1.76
CA ILE A 9 -8.36 -1.88 0.38
C ILE A 9 -9.11 -0.54 0.26
N PRO A 10 -8.48 0.54 -0.23
CA PRO A 10 -9.18 1.77 -0.56
C PRO A 10 -10.00 1.58 -1.85
N ALA A 11 -11.29 1.86 -1.80
CA ALA A 11 -12.20 1.66 -2.93
C ALA A 11 -12.97 2.94 -3.26
N HIS A 12 -12.94 3.37 -4.52
CA HIS A 12 -13.74 4.46 -5.05
C HIS A 12 -14.25 4.11 -6.45
N ASN A 13 -15.56 3.87 -6.58
CA ASN A 13 -16.18 3.44 -7.82
C ASN A 13 -15.47 2.23 -8.45
N GLU A 14 -15.52 1.10 -7.75
CA GLU A 14 -14.87 -0.16 -8.12
C GLU A 14 -15.91 -1.32 -8.22
N GLU A 15 -17.16 -0.99 -8.63
CA GLU A 15 -18.24 -2.00 -8.76
C GLU A 15 -17.87 -3.18 -9.66
N GLY A 16 -16.97 -2.96 -10.65
CA GLY A 16 -16.56 -4.00 -11.60
C GLY A 16 -15.47 -4.95 -11.09
N SER A 17 -14.83 -4.69 -9.95
CA SER A 17 -13.66 -5.44 -9.49
C SER A 17 -13.68 -5.79 -7.99
N ILE A 18 -14.39 -5.02 -7.17
CA ILE A 18 -14.30 -5.14 -5.72
C ILE A 18 -14.70 -6.53 -5.19
N ARG A 19 -15.71 -7.18 -5.77
CA ARG A 19 -16.12 -8.54 -5.40
C ARG A 19 -14.99 -9.53 -5.65
N GLU A 20 -14.43 -9.55 -6.89
CA GLU A 20 -13.33 -10.43 -7.26
C GLU A 20 -12.12 -10.22 -6.36
N THR A 21 -11.79 -8.96 -6.08
CA THR A 21 -10.66 -8.59 -5.22
C THR A 21 -10.83 -9.13 -3.79
N VAL A 22 -12.00 -8.91 -3.17
CA VAL A 22 -12.25 -9.36 -1.79
C VAL A 22 -12.24 -10.87 -1.69
N HIS A 23 -12.92 -11.59 -2.60
CA HIS A 23 -12.92 -13.05 -2.61
C HIS A 23 -11.51 -13.61 -2.87
N GLY A 24 -10.76 -13.08 -3.84
CA GLY A 24 -9.41 -13.55 -4.12
C GLY A 24 -8.47 -13.39 -2.91
N VAL A 25 -8.58 -12.31 -2.17
CA VAL A 25 -7.84 -12.10 -0.92
C VAL A 25 -8.32 -13.06 0.17
N PHE A 26 -9.63 -13.21 0.36
CA PHE A 26 -10.21 -14.09 1.37
C PHE A 26 -9.79 -15.54 1.16
N ASP A 27 -9.99 -16.06 -0.06
CA ASP A 27 -9.75 -17.47 -0.39
C ASP A 27 -8.29 -17.86 -0.16
N ILE A 28 -7.34 -17.01 -0.56
CA ILE A 28 -5.92 -17.28 -0.34
C ILE A 28 -5.56 -17.27 1.15
N LEU A 29 -6.07 -16.29 1.91
CA LEU A 29 -5.73 -16.17 3.33
C LEU A 29 -6.36 -17.30 4.17
N VAL A 30 -7.56 -17.76 3.82
CA VAL A 30 -8.19 -18.95 4.43
C VAL A 30 -7.41 -20.20 4.07
N ARG A 31 -7.08 -20.42 2.79
CA ARG A 31 -6.27 -21.56 2.33
C ARG A 31 -4.92 -21.65 3.05
N GLU A 32 -4.26 -20.51 3.25
CA GLU A 32 -2.96 -20.42 3.89
C GLU A 32 -3.03 -20.32 5.42
N LYS A 33 -4.25 -20.38 5.99
CA LYS A 33 -4.54 -20.33 7.43
C LYS A 33 -3.96 -19.10 8.13
N ILE A 34 -3.99 -17.95 7.45
CA ILE A 34 -3.52 -16.67 7.99
C ILE A 34 -4.68 -15.99 8.72
N LEU A 35 -4.52 -15.69 10.01
CA LEU A 35 -5.49 -14.89 10.76
C LEU A 35 -5.54 -13.48 10.18
N HIS A 36 -6.74 -13.03 9.75
CA HIS A 36 -6.86 -11.79 9.01
C HIS A 36 -8.16 -11.01 9.23
N GLU A 37 -8.16 -9.77 8.83
CA GLU A 37 -9.32 -8.96 8.44
C GLU A 37 -9.10 -8.37 7.05
N ILE A 38 -10.16 -8.18 6.30
CA ILE A 38 -10.17 -7.43 5.05
C ILE A 38 -10.90 -6.11 5.35
N LEU A 39 -10.15 -5.00 5.39
CA LEU A 39 -10.70 -3.68 5.67
C LEU A 39 -10.85 -2.90 4.39
N VAL A 40 -12.09 -2.77 3.90
CA VAL A 40 -12.39 -1.92 2.74
C VAL A 40 -12.81 -0.54 3.20
N VAL A 41 -12.13 0.49 2.68
CA VAL A 41 -12.49 1.89 2.91
C VAL A 41 -13.21 2.43 1.68
N ASN A 42 -14.52 2.61 1.79
CA ASN A 42 -15.34 3.21 0.73
C ASN A 42 -15.10 4.72 0.69
N ASP A 43 -14.37 5.17 -0.34
CA ASP A 43 -13.97 6.55 -0.53
C ASP A 43 -15.00 7.32 -1.38
N HIS A 44 -16.21 7.53 -0.81
CA HIS A 44 -17.28 8.28 -1.45
C HIS A 44 -17.68 7.70 -2.82
N SER A 45 -17.83 6.37 -2.93
CA SER A 45 -18.31 5.74 -4.16
C SER A 45 -19.75 6.16 -4.47
N THR A 46 -20.04 6.40 -5.74
CA THR A 46 -21.37 6.79 -6.26
C THR A 46 -21.99 5.72 -7.17
N ASP A 47 -21.24 4.64 -7.45
CA ASP A 47 -21.68 3.47 -8.17
C ASP A 47 -22.20 2.38 -7.18
N ARG A 48 -22.34 1.16 -7.63
CA ARG A 48 -22.82 0.04 -6.81
C ARG A 48 -21.76 -0.58 -5.89
N THR A 49 -20.60 0.05 -5.70
CA THR A 49 -19.51 -0.49 -4.84
C THR A 49 -20.03 -0.80 -3.43
N GLU A 50 -20.78 0.11 -2.79
CA GLU A 50 -21.31 -0.10 -1.43
C GLU A 50 -22.33 -1.25 -1.38
N GLU A 51 -23.24 -1.33 -2.36
CA GLU A 51 -24.21 -2.42 -2.45
C GLU A 51 -23.52 -3.79 -2.58
N ILE A 52 -22.48 -3.87 -3.43
CA ILE A 52 -21.72 -5.10 -3.64
C ILE A 52 -20.98 -5.49 -2.34
N LEU A 53 -20.36 -4.54 -1.64
CA LEU A 53 -19.67 -4.80 -0.38
C LEU A 53 -20.62 -5.31 0.71
N ASN A 54 -21.85 -4.78 0.78
CA ASN A 54 -22.87 -5.28 1.71
C ASN A 54 -23.18 -6.76 1.46
N LYS A 55 -23.38 -7.15 0.19
CA LYS A 55 -23.61 -8.56 -0.18
C LYS A 55 -22.40 -9.45 0.11
N VAL A 56 -21.20 -8.98 -0.21
CA VAL A 56 -19.95 -9.73 0.06
C VAL A 56 -19.71 -9.91 1.55
N SER A 57 -20.13 -8.98 2.41
CA SER A 57 -19.98 -9.09 3.87
C SER A 57 -20.81 -10.23 4.47
N GLU A 58 -21.86 -10.69 3.80
CA GLU A 58 -22.63 -11.87 4.20
C GLU A 58 -21.89 -13.18 3.90
N GLU A 59 -21.02 -13.18 2.89
CA GLU A 59 -20.24 -14.33 2.42
C GLU A 59 -18.86 -14.41 3.07
N VAL A 60 -18.25 -13.25 3.38
CA VAL A 60 -16.88 -13.09 3.87
C VAL A 60 -16.89 -12.47 5.27
N LEU A 61 -16.93 -13.32 6.30
CA LEU A 61 -17.05 -12.88 7.71
C LEU A 61 -15.88 -12.02 8.21
N SER A 62 -14.71 -12.12 7.58
CA SER A 62 -13.54 -11.28 7.90
C SER A 62 -13.53 -9.92 7.19
N LEU A 63 -14.53 -9.66 6.33
CA LEU A 63 -14.71 -8.37 5.68
C LEU A 63 -15.32 -7.35 6.65
N ARG A 64 -14.67 -6.21 6.75
CA ARG A 64 -15.17 -5.03 7.43
C ARG A 64 -15.10 -3.84 6.48
N GLN A 65 -16.20 -3.18 6.26
CA GLN A 65 -16.23 -1.94 5.47
C GLN A 65 -16.40 -0.72 6.37
N ILE A 66 -15.74 0.36 6.01
CA ILE A 66 -15.90 1.68 6.63
C ILE A 66 -16.04 2.75 5.56
N LYS A 67 -16.76 3.82 5.86
CA LYS A 67 -16.83 5.02 4.99
C LYS A 67 -15.66 5.94 5.31
N ASN A 68 -15.02 6.47 4.26
CA ASN A 68 -14.02 7.51 4.46
C ASN A 68 -14.70 8.78 5.00
N SER A 69 -14.33 9.20 6.21
CA SER A 69 -14.82 10.43 6.84
C SER A 69 -14.01 11.68 6.46
N LEU A 70 -12.88 11.48 5.76
CA LEU A 70 -12.02 12.53 5.23
C LEU A 70 -12.46 12.90 3.80
N PRO A 71 -11.92 13.96 3.20
CA PRO A 71 -12.19 14.28 1.80
C PRO A 71 -11.90 13.13 0.85
N ASN A 72 -12.55 13.12 -0.33
CA ASN A 72 -12.28 12.11 -1.36
C ASN A 72 -10.81 12.16 -1.80
N GLY A 73 -10.17 10.99 -1.89
CA GLY A 73 -8.81 10.83 -2.38
C GLY A 73 -8.12 9.59 -1.81
N PHE A 74 -7.34 8.92 -2.65
CA PHE A 74 -6.64 7.68 -2.31
C PHE A 74 -5.88 7.77 -0.97
N GLY A 75 -5.07 8.81 -0.77
CA GLY A 75 -4.30 8.98 0.46
C GLY A 75 -5.19 9.22 1.68
N TYR A 76 -6.29 9.94 1.54
CA TYR A 76 -7.27 10.10 2.60
C TYR A 76 -7.92 8.76 2.97
N ALA A 77 -8.34 7.97 1.98
CA ALA A 77 -8.91 6.65 2.21
C ALA A 77 -7.92 5.71 2.90
N VAL A 78 -6.66 5.68 2.44
CA VAL A 78 -5.61 4.88 3.09
C VAL A 78 -5.38 5.36 4.52
N ARG A 79 -5.28 6.67 4.78
CA ARG A 79 -5.11 7.22 6.14
C ARG A 79 -6.28 6.88 7.05
N CYS A 80 -7.52 6.94 6.53
CA CYS A 80 -8.71 6.49 7.24
C CYS A 80 -8.56 5.01 7.65
N GLY A 81 -8.16 4.15 6.73
CA GLY A 81 -7.93 2.73 7.02
C GLY A 81 -6.78 2.49 7.98
N LEU A 82 -5.66 3.20 7.85
CA LEU A 82 -4.51 3.11 8.77
C LEU A 82 -4.80 3.62 10.20
N ASN A 83 -5.90 4.32 10.40
CA ASN A 83 -6.37 4.69 11.74
C ASN A 83 -7.41 3.69 12.30
N ASN A 84 -7.89 2.75 11.49
CA ASN A 84 -9.01 1.86 11.84
C ASN A 84 -8.72 0.37 11.67
N PHE A 85 -7.55 -0.06 11.24
CA PHE A 85 -7.21 -1.48 11.15
C PHE A 85 -6.91 -2.08 12.53
N ASN A 86 -7.13 -3.39 12.68
CA ASN A 86 -7.05 -4.10 13.96
C ASN A 86 -5.99 -5.24 13.97
N GLY A 87 -5.22 -5.37 12.90
CA GLY A 87 -4.17 -6.40 12.80
C GLY A 87 -2.85 -5.96 13.42
N ASP A 88 -1.97 -6.92 13.64
CA ASP A 88 -0.58 -6.69 14.06
C ASP A 88 0.29 -6.18 12.92
N CYS A 89 -0.16 -6.41 11.68
CA CYS A 89 0.43 -5.87 10.46
C CYS A 89 -0.66 -5.49 9.45
N VAL A 90 -0.35 -4.56 8.54
CA VAL A 90 -1.26 -4.08 7.53
C VAL A 90 -0.62 -4.10 6.15
N ALA A 91 -1.33 -4.64 5.16
CA ALA A 91 -0.96 -4.59 3.75
C ALA A 91 -1.87 -3.63 2.98
N LEU A 92 -1.31 -2.77 2.15
CA LEU A 92 -2.08 -2.00 1.17
C LEU A 92 -2.32 -2.87 -0.06
N PHE A 93 -3.58 -3.03 -0.45
CA PHE A 93 -3.99 -3.83 -1.59
C PHE A 93 -4.99 -3.06 -2.46
N MET A 94 -4.82 -3.11 -3.78
CA MET A 94 -5.65 -2.30 -4.68
C MET A 94 -7.00 -2.96 -4.96
N ALA A 95 -8.08 -2.16 -4.98
CA ALA A 95 -9.44 -2.63 -5.22
C ALA A 95 -9.72 -3.10 -6.67
N ASP A 96 -8.81 -2.82 -7.59
CA ASP A 96 -8.98 -3.04 -9.04
C ASP A 96 -8.43 -4.39 -9.53
N ALA A 97 -8.19 -5.33 -8.61
CA ALA A 97 -7.62 -6.65 -8.89
C ALA A 97 -6.26 -6.60 -9.62
N SER A 98 -5.53 -5.50 -9.50
CA SER A 98 -4.21 -5.34 -10.15
C SER A 98 -3.09 -6.05 -9.43
N ASP A 99 -3.20 -6.26 -8.12
CA ASP A 99 -2.21 -6.96 -7.29
C ASP A 99 -2.55 -8.45 -7.14
N SER A 100 -1.54 -9.30 -6.99
CA SER A 100 -1.72 -10.75 -6.83
C SER A 100 -1.93 -11.12 -5.34
N PRO A 101 -3.02 -11.84 -5.00
CA PRO A 101 -3.20 -12.37 -3.64
C PRO A 101 -2.09 -13.35 -3.20
N ASP A 102 -1.48 -14.10 -4.12
CA ASP A 102 -0.35 -14.98 -3.79
C ASP A 102 0.88 -14.20 -3.32
N ASP A 103 1.11 -13.00 -3.85
CA ASP A 103 2.20 -12.14 -3.41
C ASP A 103 1.95 -11.60 -1.99
N LEU A 104 0.69 -11.39 -1.59
CA LEU A 104 0.30 -10.99 -0.23
C LEU A 104 0.79 -12.02 0.80
N VAL A 105 0.61 -13.31 0.53
CA VAL A 105 1.08 -14.40 1.40
C VAL A 105 2.61 -14.42 1.50
N LYS A 106 3.32 -14.22 0.38
CA LYS A 106 4.78 -14.16 0.38
C LYS A 106 5.29 -13.00 1.24
N PHE A 107 4.64 -11.83 1.15
CA PHE A 107 5.00 -10.65 1.95
C PHE A 107 4.78 -10.90 3.43
N TYR A 108 3.63 -11.46 3.81
CA TYR A 108 3.31 -11.79 5.19
C TYR A 108 4.34 -12.76 5.80
N ARG A 109 4.63 -13.86 5.10
CA ARG A 109 5.63 -14.83 5.56
C ARG A 109 7.03 -14.24 5.67
N THR A 110 7.40 -13.37 4.74
CA THR A 110 8.70 -12.69 4.76
C THR A 110 8.79 -11.69 5.91
N LEU A 111 7.73 -10.92 6.17
CA LEU A 111 7.67 -9.99 7.30
C LEU A 111 7.93 -10.72 8.64
N ILE A 112 7.27 -11.87 8.83
CA ILE A 112 7.39 -12.65 10.06
C ILE A 112 8.75 -13.31 10.15
N LYS A 113 9.14 -14.09 9.13
CA LYS A 113 10.38 -14.90 9.14
C LYS A 113 11.63 -14.03 9.31
N GLY A 114 11.67 -12.88 8.63
CA GLY A 114 12.81 -11.97 8.68
C GLY A 114 12.71 -10.94 9.81
N ASN A 115 11.63 -10.96 10.60
CA ASN A 115 11.33 -9.97 11.63
C ASN A 115 11.47 -8.53 11.15
N TYR A 116 11.05 -8.26 9.90
CA TYR A 116 11.10 -6.92 9.31
C TYR A 116 9.96 -6.03 9.82
N ASP A 117 10.23 -4.73 9.85
CA ASP A 117 9.22 -3.70 10.13
C ASP A 117 8.31 -3.43 8.92
N ALA A 118 8.85 -3.66 7.71
CA ALA A 118 8.11 -3.51 6.46
C ALA A 118 8.61 -4.43 5.34
N VAL A 119 7.71 -4.79 4.42
CA VAL A 119 8.02 -5.50 3.17
C VAL A 119 7.41 -4.73 2.01
N PHE A 120 8.22 -4.47 0.99
CA PHE A 120 7.83 -3.69 -0.18
C PHE A 120 7.77 -4.55 -1.43
N GLY A 121 6.84 -4.25 -2.33
CA GLY A 121 6.79 -4.89 -3.64
C GLY A 121 7.65 -4.16 -4.66
N SER A 122 8.34 -4.93 -5.51
CA SER A 122 8.98 -4.40 -6.71
C SER A 122 8.53 -5.15 -7.95
N ARG A 123 7.96 -4.39 -8.87
CA ARG A 123 7.58 -4.86 -10.21
C ARG A 123 8.78 -4.93 -11.16
N PHE A 124 9.92 -4.35 -10.78
CA PHE A 124 11.06 -4.10 -11.65
C PHE A 124 12.30 -4.95 -11.34
N MET A 125 12.34 -5.59 -10.19
CA MET A 125 13.40 -6.53 -9.85
C MET A 125 13.22 -7.88 -10.56
N PRO A 126 14.26 -8.74 -10.63
CA PRO A 126 14.12 -10.09 -11.18
C PRO A 126 12.99 -10.88 -10.51
N GLY A 127 12.07 -11.43 -11.32
CA GLY A 127 10.84 -12.10 -10.84
C GLY A 127 9.62 -11.18 -10.73
N GLY A 128 9.79 -9.86 -10.70
CA GLY A 128 8.69 -8.91 -10.78
C GLY A 128 8.12 -8.82 -12.20
N ARG A 129 6.83 -8.52 -12.30
CA ARG A 129 6.14 -8.46 -13.61
C ARG A 129 5.14 -7.31 -13.67
N THR A 130 5.06 -6.69 -14.86
CA THR A 130 4.02 -5.74 -15.22
C THR A 130 3.29 -6.24 -16.46
N ILE A 131 1.98 -6.47 -16.38
CA ILE A 131 1.16 -6.97 -17.48
C ILE A 131 0.34 -5.79 -18.01
N GLU A 132 0.42 -5.56 -19.33
CA GLU A 132 -0.31 -4.48 -20.02
C GLU A 132 -0.07 -3.08 -19.44
N TYR A 133 1.14 -2.81 -18.95
CA TYR A 133 1.47 -1.51 -18.37
C TYR A 133 1.62 -0.45 -19.49
N PRO A 134 0.91 0.69 -19.42
CA PRO A 134 1.03 1.75 -20.43
C PRO A 134 2.47 2.26 -20.52
N LYS A 135 3.07 2.21 -21.71
CA LYS A 135 4.52 2.48 -21.95
C LYS A 135 4.98 3.84 -21.39
N VAL A 136 4.18 4.88 -21.59
CA VAL A 136 4.51 6.24 -21.09
C VAL A 136 4.53 6.25 -19.56
N LYS A 137 3.51 5.69 -18.92
CA LYS A 137 3.43 5.58 -17.45
C LYS A 137 4.58 4.76 -16.89
N LEU A 138 4.97 3.67 -17.56
CA LEU A 138 6.10 2.83 -17.17
C LEU A 138 7.42 3.63 -17.19
N ARG A 139 7.69 4.36 -18.28
CA ARG A 139 8.91 5.19 -18.40
C ARG A 139 8.98 6.26 -17.32
N LEU A 140 7.88 6.99 -17.08
CA LEU A 140 7.80 8.00 -16.03
C LEU A 140 8.03 7.39 -14.64
N ASN A 141 7.41 6.25 -14.34
CA ASN A 141 7.64 5.54 -13.09
C ASN A 141 9.11 5.15 -12.91
N ARG A 142 9.75 4.60 -13.93
CA ARG A 142 11.16 4.21 -13.86
C ARG A 142 12.09 5.42 -13.64
N ILE A 143 11.83 6.53 -14.32
CA ILE A 143 12.59 7.79 -14.12
C ILE A 143 12.40 8.28 -12.67
N THR A 144 11.17 8.35 -12.19
CA THR A 144 10.88 8.79 -10.81
C THR A 144 11.56 7.90 -9.77
N ASN A 145 11.47 6.58 -9.92
CA ASN A 145 12.12 5.65 -9.01
C ASN A 145 13.65 5.74 -9.08
N SER A 146 14.23 5.93 -10.27
CA SER A 146 15.68 6.13 -10.43
C SER A 146 16.17 7.41 -9.74
N LEU A 147 15.41 8.49 -9.84
CA LEU A 147 15.70 9.74 -9.14
C LEU A 147 15.64 9.55 -7.60
N ILE A 148 14.59 8.90 -7.10
CA ILE A 148 14.44 8.62 -5.66
C ILE A 148 15.61 7.74 -5.17
N ARG A 149 15.97 6.70 -5.93
CA ARG A 149 17.11 5.83 -5.61
C ARG A 149 18.41 6.63 -5.47
N LEU A 150 18.67 7.53 -6.42
CA LEU A 150 19.86 8.38 -6.40
C LEU A 150 19.87 9.31 -5.18
N LEU A 151 18.76 10.00 -4.90
CA LEU A 151 18.67 10.98 -3.81
C LEU A 151 18.80 10.35 -2.42
N PHE A 152 18.30 9.13 -2.24
CA PHE A 152 18.30 8.45 -0.93
C PHE A 152 19.37 7.37 -0.80
N GLY A 153 20.11 7.03 -1.87
CA GLY A 153 21.12 5.98 -1.88
C GLY A 153 20.51 4.57 -1.74
N LEU A 154 19.38 4.29 -2.41
CA LEU A 154 18.62 3.05 -2.22
C LEU A 154 19.01 1.97 -3.22
N GLN A 155 18.92 0.71 -2.79
CA GLN A 155 18.89 -0.45 -3.68
C GLN A 155 17.47 -0.79 -4.14
N TYR A 156 16.45 -0.49 -3.33
CA TYR A 156 15.03 -0.67 -3.67
C TYR A 156 14.62 0.21 -4.86
N ASP A 157 14.00 -0.38 -5.87
CA ASP A 157 13.82 0.20 -7.20
C ASP A 157 12.38 0.54 -7.60
N ASP A 158 11.39 0.34 -6.70
CA ASP A 158 9.98 0.59 -6.99
C ASP A 158 9.22 1.27 -5.83
N VAL A 159 9.77 2.40 -5.37
CA VAL A 159 9.21 3.18 -4.26
C VAL A 159 7.78 3.62 -4.53
N THR A 160 7.40 3.85 -5.79
CA THR A 160 6.06 4.29 -6.21
C THR A 160 5.02 3.17 -6.22
N ASN A 161 5.41 1.91 -6.02
CA ASN A 161 4.47 0.80 -5.92
C ASN A 161 3.57 0.97 -4.68
N ALA A 162 2.27 0.74 -4.83
CA ALA A 162 1.34 0.80 -3.70
C ALA A 162 1.40 -0.45 -2.82
N PHE A 163 1.68 -1.61 -3.42
CA PHE A 163 1.66 -2.90 -2.73
C PHE A 163 2.81 -3.03 -1.73
N LYS A 164 2.49 -2.85 -0.47
CA LYS A 164 3.45 -2.86 0.65
C LYS A 164 2.77 -3.34 1.92
N MET A 165 3.57 -3.91 2.82
CA MET A 165 3.11 -4.40 4.13
C MET A 165 3.97 -3.78 5.23
N TYR A 166 3.35 -3.47 6.36
CA TYR A 166 3.98 -2.81 7.51
C TYR A 166 3.51 -3.44 8.81
N ARG A 167 4.34 -3.47 9.85
CA ARG A 167 3.87 -3.74 11.21
C ARG A 167 3.01 -2.58 11.72
N ALA A 168 2.07 -2.86 12.62
CA ALA A 168 1.19 -1.85 13.21
C ALA A 168 2.00 -0.77 13.96
N GLU A 169 2.99 -1.19 14.76
CA GLU A 169 3.89 -0.28 15.45
C GLU A 169 4.70 0.63 14.50
N THR A 170 5.11 0.08 13.35
CA THR A 170 5.78 0.86 12.30
C THR A 170 4.86 1.97 11.80
N ILE A 171 3.62 1.65 11.46
CA ILE A 171 2.62 2.66 11.03
C ILE A 171 2.46 3.76 12.08
N GLY A 172 2.43 3.39 13.36
CA GLY A 172 2.40 4.36 14.48
C GLY A 172 3.60 5.31 14.44
N GLY A 173 4.79 4.78 14.25
CA GLY A 173 6.03 5.55 14.20
C GLY A 173 6.25 6.35 12.92
N LEU A 174 5.46 6.14 11.85
CA LEU A 174 5.54 6.94 10.63
C LEU A 174 4.69 8.22 10.67
N LYS A 175 3.82 8.38 11.67
CA LYS A 175 2.98 9.58 11.82
C LYS A 175 3.82 10.83 12.11
N PRO A 176 3.32 12.05 11.80
CA PRO A 176 2.09 12.33 11.05
C PRO A 176 2.26 12.03 9.55
N PHE A 177 1.16 11.66 8.86
CA PHE A 177 1.15 11.51 7.40
C PHE A 177 0.81 12.85 6.75
N LEU A 178 1.57 13.25 5.73
CA LEU A 178 1.42 14.51 5.02
C LEU A 178 0.67 14.35 3.69
N ALA A 179 0.87 13.21 3.03
CA ALA A 179 0.28 12.95 1.74
C ALA A 179 -1.21 12.58 1.83
N ASN A 180 -2.00 13.23 1.00
CA ASN A 180 -3.46 13.04 0.94
C ASN A 180 -3.91 12.33 -0.34
N HIS A 181 -2.98 12.00 -1.24
CA HIS A 181 -3.23 11.38 -2.54
C HIS A 181 -2.28 10.20 -2.77
N PHE A 182 -2.07 9.79 -4.02
CA PHE A 182 -1.17 8.69 -4.38
C PHE A 182 0.29 8.87 -3.94
N ASN A 183 0.72 10.09 -3.65
CA ASN A 183 2.03 10.37 -3.07
C ASN A 183 2.24 9.76 -1.68
N LEU A 184 1.20 9.29 -1.01
CA LEU A 184 1.31 8.49 0.22
C LEU A 184 2.07 7.16 -0.02
N THR A 185 1.96 6.58 -1.23
CA THR A 185 2.71 5.37 -1.60
C THR A 185 4.23 5.59 -1.60
N VAL A 186 4.68 6.83 -1.72
CA VAL A 186 6.09 7.24 -1.65
C VAL A 186 6.45 7.70 -0.23
N GLU A 187 5.55 8.41 0.45
CA GLU A 187 5.79 8.89 1.82
C GLU A 187 6.08 7.73 2.79
N LEU A 188 5.21 6.71 2.81
CA LEU A 188 5.33 5.62 3.77
C LEU A 188 6.68 4.89 3.68
N PRO A 189 7.11 4.37 2.51
CA PRO A 189 8.39 3.67 2.41
C PRO A 189 9.59 4.59 2.63
N LEU A 190 9.55 5.85 2.20
CA LEU A 190 10.66 6.78 2.46
C LEU A 190 10.79 7.08 3.95
N LYS A 191 9.69 7.24 4.69
CA LYS A 191 9.75 7.40 6.15
C LYS A 191 10.25 6.15 6.85
N VAL A 192 9.86 4.94 6.42
CA VAL A 192 10.45 3.68 6.93
C VAL A 192 11.98 3.73 6.82
N ILE A 193 12.49 4.09 5.63
CA ILE A 193 13.91 4.10 5.33
C ILE A 193 14.63 5.19 6.14
N VAL A 194 14.12 6.42 6.10
CA VAL A 194 14.74 7.59 6.73
C VAL A 194 14.75 7.47 8.26
N ARG A 195 13.70 6.86 8.83
CA ARG A 195 13.56 6.66 10.28
C ARG A 195 14.23 5.38 10.80
N GLY A 196 14.97 4.66 9.94
CA GLY A 196 15.79 3.52 10.35
C GLY A 196 15.01 2.25 10.72
N TYR A 197 13.78 2.09 10.20
CA TYR A 197 13.05 0.83 10.33
C TYR A 197 13.66 -0.24 9.42
N SER A 198 13.62 -1.50 9.86
CA SER A 198 14.08 -2.63 9.06
C SER A 198 13.09 -2.93 7.94
N TYR A 199 13.58 -3.14 6.72
CA TYR A 199 12.73 -3.48 5.59
C TYR A 199 13.43 -4.41 4.61
N THR A 200 12.62 -5.08 3.82
CA THR A 200 13.07 -5.83 2.65
C THR A 200 12.09 -5.62 1.49
N TRP A 201 12.44 -6.11 0.30
CA TRP A 201 11.54 -6.05 -0.85
C TRP A 201 11.53 -7.36 -1.62
N LEU A 202 10.40 -7.65 -2.22
CA LEU A 202 10.14 -8.87 -2.97
C LEU A 202 9.60 -8.54 -4.36
N PRO A 203 9.82 -9.41 -5.34
CA PRO A 203 9.16 -9.29 -6.63
C PRO A 203 7.64 -9.46 -6.44
N ASN A 204 6.86 -8.61 -7.10
CA ASN A 204 5.41 -8.77 -7.19
C ASN A 204 4.92 -8.62 -8.63
N GLN A 205 3.77 -9.20 -8.90
CA GLN A 205 3.07 -9.06 -10.17
C GLN A 205 2.05 -7.94 -10.07
N TRP A 206 2.01 -7.11 -11.09
CA TRP A 206 0.97 -6.11 -11.28
C TRP A 206 0.36 -6.25 -12.67
N SER A 207 -0.96 -6.31 -12.74
CA SER A 207 -1.73 -6.37 -13.99
C SER A 207 -2.52 -5.08 -14.18
N ASN A 208 -2.63 -4.61 -15.42
CA ASN A 208 -3.48 -3.47 -15.67
C ASN A 208 -4.95 -3.84 -15.35
N ARG A 209 -5.68 -2.87 -14.79
CA ARG A 209 -7.12 -3.07 -14.49
C ARG A 209 -7.90 -3.46 -15.73
N LYS A 210 -8.83 -4.39 -15.57
CA LYS A 210 -9.72 -4.85 -16.66
C LYS A 210 -10.91 -3.92 -16.86
N THR A 211 -11.33 -3.22 -15.79
CA THR A 211 -12.52 -2.36 -15.77
C THR A 211 -12.20 -1.00 -15.13
N GLY A 212 -13.00 0.01 -15.43
CA GLY A 212 -12.86 1.34 -14.86
C GLY A 212 -11.75 2.20 -15.49
N ALA A 213 -11.65 3.46 -15.07
CA ALA A 213 -10.69 4.44 -15.57
C ALA A 213 -9.56 4.71 -14.58
N THR A 214 -8.35 4.96 -15.07
CA THR A 214 -7.23 5.39 -14.23
C THR A 214 -7.53 6.76 -13.62
N LYS A 215 -7.59 6.84 -12.29
CA LYS A 215 -7.88 8.06 -11.52
C LYS A 215 -6.63 8.92 -11.27
N LEU A 216 -5.45 8.48 -11.72
CA LEU A 216 -4.18 9.18 -11.55
C LEU A 216 -4.02 10.33 -12.54
N LYS A 217 -4.08 11.57 -12.04
CA LYS A 217 -3.83 12.79 -12.83
C LYS A 217 -2.33 13.14 -12.76
N LEU A 218 -1.57 12.81 -13.81
CA LEU A 218 -0.10 12.92 -13.83
C LEU A 218 0.43 14.33 -13.53
N LYS A 219 -0.20 15.39 -14.05
CA LYS A 219 0.24 16.79 -13.82
C LYS A 219 0.10 17.24 -12.37
N GLU A 220 -1.02 16.89 -11.72
CA GLU A 220 -1.24 17.23 -10.31
C GLU A 220 -0.37 16.40 -9.37
N MET A 221 -0.02 15.19 -9.78
CA MET A 221 0.77 14.29 -8.95
C MET A 221 2.25 14.68 -8.91
N GLY A 222 2.80 15.25 -9.98
CA GLY A 222 4.23 15.59 -10.07
C GLY A 222 4.70 16.48 -8.91
N SER A 223 4.05 17.62 -8.68
CA SER A 223 4.42 18.54 -7.60
C SER A 223 4.26 17.91 -6.21
N ARG A 224 3.21 17.10 -6.01
CA ARG A 224 2.96 16.40 -4.74
C ARG A 224 4.02 15.35 -4.44
N TYR A 225 4.49 14.61 -5.44
CA TYR A 225 5.62 13.67 -5.30
C TYR A 225 6.91 14.41 -4.95
N ILE A 226 7.23 15.49 -5.67
CA ILE A 226 8.40 16.31 -5.40
C ILE A 226 8.38 16.82 -3.96
N PHE A 227 7.26 17.39 -3.51
CA PHE A 227 7.10 17.85 -2.13
C PHE A 227 7.43 16.77 -1.10
N ILE A 228 6.86 15.57 -1.23
CA ILE A 228 7.11 14.47 -0.30
C ILE A 228 8.56 13.98 -0.34
N ILE A 229 9.15 13.89 -1.55
CA ILE A 229 10.56 13.52 -1.70
C ILE A 229 11.46 14.51 -0.98
N PHE A 230 11.25 15.81 -1.20
CA PHE A 230 12.01 16.86 -0.51
C PHE A 230 11.81 16.85 1.00
N TYR A 231 10.57 16.68 1.47
CA TYR A 231 10.28 16.58 2.89
C TYR A 231 11.07 15.42 3.53
N CYS A 232 11.00 14.22 2.96
CA CYS A 232 11.73 13.07 3.49
C CYS A 232 13.26 13.25 3.38
N LEU A 233 13.74 13.94 2.35
CA LEU A 233 15.17 14.26 2.22
C LEU A 233 15.64 15.24 3.30
N MET A 234 14.86 16.29 3.58
CA MET A 234 15.12 17.21 4.70
C MET A 234 15.05 16.48 6.05
N GLU A 235 14.05 15.62 6.26
CA GLU A 235 13.95 14.79 7.46
C GLU A 235 15.24 13.96 7.64
N LYS A 236 15.72 13.31 6.57
CA LYS A 236 16.95 12.51 6.60
C LYS A 236 18.19 13.29 7.05
N HIS A 237 18.35 14.53 6.60
CA HIS A 237 19.60 15.27 6.77
C HIS A 237 19.57 16.37 7.85
N LEU A 238 18.40 16.91 8.18
CA LEU A 238 18.29 18.10 9.03
C LEU A 238 17.72 17.82 10.43
N THR A 239 17.03 16.69 10.64
CA THR A 239 16.38 16.42 11.94
C THR A 239 17.30 15.79 12.98
N ARG A 240 18.57 15.55 12.65
CA ARG A 240 19.58 14.98 13.57
C ARG A 240 19.13 13.69 14.29
N GLY A 241 18.15 12.98 13.71
CA GLY A 241 17.67 11.72 14.26
C GLY A 241 16.44 11.80 15.15
N ASP A 242 15.81 12.96 15.31
CA ASP A 242 14.62 13.16 16.19
C ASP A 242 13.47 12.18 15.89
N TYR A 243 13.37 11.72 14.64
CA TYR A 243 12.32 10.81 14.18
C TYR A 243 12.79 9.36 14.00
N LEU A 244 14.02 9.03 14.36
CA LEU A 244 14.52 7.66 14.26
C LEU A 244 13.70 6.70 15.12
N LYS A 245 13.56 5.46 14.64
CA LYS A 245 12.98 4.37 15.42
C LYS A 245 13.70 4.28 16.76
N LYS A 246 12.96 4.42 17.85
CA LYS A 246 13.52 4.22 19.19
C LYS A 246 14.03 2.78 19.32
N LYS A 247 15.28 2.61 19.67
CA LYS A 247 15.79 1.28 20.06
C LYS A 247 15.05 0.87 21.32
N VAL A 248 14.39 -0.28 21.27
CA VAL A 248 13.92 -0.94 22.50
C VAL A 248 15.19 -1.44 23.20
N LEU A 249 15.52 -0.83 24.34
CA LEU A 249 16.61 -1.25 25.21
C LEU A 249 16.27 -2.56 25.89
#